data_a4408c410f3c4b7a3471c6bf18521e0c
#
_entry.id   a4408c410f3c4b7a3471c6bf18521e0c
#
_cell.length_a   1.000
_cell.length_b   1.000
_cell.length_c   1.000
_cell.angle_alpha   90.00
_cell.angle_beta   90.00
_cell.angle_gamma   90.00
#
_symmetry.space_group_name_H-M   'P 1'
#
loop_
_entity.id
_entity.type
_entity.pdbx_description
1 polymer ?
#
loop_
_entity_poly.entity_id
_entity_poly.type
_entity_poly.pdbx_seq_one_letter_code
_entity_poly.pdbx_strand_id
1 'polypeptide(L)'
;MHPTRHLFFALSLPEDTRQEIIRWRAARFAPEAGRPVAAASLHLTLAFLGEVSEPKEQALRALAGRIRQPEFTVTLNDAGQWIGSGVVWMGCRQAPRGLLQLADLLRSQAARNGCYQSAQPFHPHITLLRGATKAVALPPADFSWSLPVRHFSLYQSLFENGKTRYQTLASWPLTQQK
;
A
#
# COMPACT_ATOMS: atom_id res chain seq x y z
N MET A 1 -18.64 -24.40 -5.39
CA MET A 1 -18.31 -23.03 -4.95
C MET A 1 -16.85 -23.01 -4.52
N HIS A 2 -16.05 -22.21 -5.20
CA HIS A 2 -14.63 -22.09 -4.84
C HIS A 2 -14.45 -21.01 -3.81
N PRO A 3 -13.75 -21.27 -2.70
CA PRO A 3 -13.46 -20.21 -1.74
C PRO A 3 -12.59 -19.15 -2.38
N THR A 4 -12.85 -17.90 -2.01
CA THR A 4 -12.06 -16.77 -2.46
C THR A 4 -11.40 -16.11 -1.26
N ARG A 5 -10.32 -15.38 -1.54
CA ARG A 5 -9.61 -14.56 -0.55
C ARG A 5 -9.54 -13.13 -1.07
N HIS A 6 -9.65 -12.20 -0.17
CA HIS A 6 -9.50 -10.77 -0.53
C HIS A 6 -8.03 -10.42 -0.49
N LEU A 7 -7.45 -10.19 -1.67
CA LEU A 7 -5.99 -10.08 -1.83
C LEU A 7 -5.56 -8.74 -2.39
N PHE A 8 -4.30 -8.38 -2.11
CA PHE A 8 -3.64 -7.23 -2.72
C PHE A 8 -2.12 -7.39 -2.65
N PHE A 9 -1.41 -6.77 -3.60
CA PHE A 9 0.04 -6.64 -3.56
C PHE A 9 0.41 -5.31 -2.93
N ALA A 10 1.43 -5.31 -2.08
CA ALA A 10 1.84 -4.10 -1.38
C ALA A 10 3.29 -4.15 -0.93
N LEU A 11 3.79 -2.98 -0.52
CA LEU A 11 5.08 -2.82 0.14
C LEU A 11 4.83 -2.65 1.63
N SER A 12 5.58 -3.39 2.44
CA SER A 12 5.57 -3.23 3.88
C SER A 12 6.53 -2.13 4.30
N LEU A 13 6.32 -1.57 5.49
CA LEU A 13 7.23 -0.58 6.07
C LEU A 13 8.04 -1.24 7.18
N PRO A 14 9.32 -0.85 7.34
CA PRO A 14 10.09 -1.29 8.50
C PRO A 14 9.41 -0.89 9.81
N GLU A 15 9.56 -1.71 10.84
CA GLU A 15 8.89 -1.50 12.12
C GLU A 15 9.25 -0.15 12.74
N ASP A 16 10.53 0.22 12.73
CA ASP A 16 10.98 1.51 13.27
C ASP A 16 10.35 2.69 12.52
N THR A 17 10.26 2.60 11.19
CA THR A 17 9.63 3.63 10.38
C THR A 17 8.13 3.74 10.70
N ARG A 18 7.45 2.60 10.87
CA ARG A 18 6.03 2.61 11.25
C ARG A 18 5.82 3.33 12.58
N GLN A 19 6.66 3.05 13.57
CA GLN A 19 6.54 3.68 14.88
C GLN A 19 6.83 5.18 14.82
N GLU A 20 7.80 5.60 14.01
CA GLU A 20 8.09 7.03 13.81
C GLU A 20 6.92 7.74 13.15
N ILE A 21 6.33 7.15 12.13
CA ILE A 21 5.18 7.73 11.42
C ILE A 21 3.98 7.85 12.37
N ILE A 22 3.75 6.84 13.21
CA ILE A 22 2.65 6.87 14.18
C ILE A 22 2.84 7.99 15.20
N ARG A 23 4.04 8.16 15.72
CA ARG A 23 4.33 9.26 16.66
C ARG A 23 4.15 10.62 15.98
N TRP A 24 4.64 10.75 14.75
CA TRP A 24 4.47 11.97 13.97
C TRP A 24 2.98 12.26 13.74
N ARG A 25 2.22 11.26 13.33
CA ARG A 25 0.78 11.39 13.08
C ARG A 25 0.04 11.85 14.34
N ALA A 26 0.33 11.22 15.48
CA ALA A 26 -0.32 11.55 16.74
C ALA A 26 -0.04 12.99 17.16
N ALA A 27 1.14 13.52 16.82
CA ALA A 27 1.52 14.90 17.15
C ALA A 27 0.93 15.93 16.19
N ARG A 28 0.55 15.52 14.98
CA ARG A 28 0.18 16.46 13.90
C ARG A 28 -1.32 16.51 13.59
N PHE A 29 -2.08 15.50 13.98
CA PHE A 29 -3.52 15.45 13.68
C PHE A 29 -4.32 15.38 14.97
N ALA A 30 -5.42 16.14 15.00
CA ALA A 30 -6.34 16.12 16.13
C ALA A 30 -7.08 14.77 16.20
N PRO A 31 -7.48 14.32 17.40
CA PRO A 31 -8.18 13.03 17.54
C PRO A 31 -9.45 12.93 16.71
N GLU A 32 -10.14 14.06 16.47
CA GLU A 32 -11.39 14.11 15.69
C GLU A 32 -11.14 14.14 14.18
N ALA A 33 -9.89 14.22 13.72
CA ALA A 33 -9.59 14.31 12.29
C ALA A 33 -10.00 13.05 11.53
N GLY A 34 -9.93 11.88 12.18
CA GLY A 34 -10.30 10.61 11.58
C GLY A 34 -9.86 9.45 12.44
N ARG A 35 -10.13 8.23 11.96
CA ARG A 35 -9.70 7.02 12.65
C ARG A 35 -8.29 6.64 12.21
N PRO A 36 -7.30 6.58 13.13
CA PRO A 36 -5.94 6.23 12.76
C PRO A 36 -5.83 4.77 12.32
N VAL A 37 -5.08 4.54 11.24
CA VAL A 37 -4.76 3.19 10.79
C VAL A 37 -3.73 2.58 11.75
N ALA A 38 -3.97 1.34 12.19
CA ALA A 38 -3.06 0.66 13.12
C ALA A 38 -1.68 0.46 12.50
N ALA A 39 -0.64 0.43 13.34
CA ALA A 39 0.74 0.27 12.87
C ALA A 39 0.92 -0.94 11.95
N ALA A 40 0.35 -2.07 12.34
CA ALA A 40 0.48 -3.32 11.59
C ALA A 40 -0.20 -3.26 10.20
N SER A 41 -1.07 -2.25 9.98
CA SER A 41 -1.81 -2.09 8.73
C SER A 41 -1.25 -0.99 7.84
N LEU A 42 -0.18 -0.31 8.25
CA LEU A 42 0.46 0.70 7.42
C LEU A 42 1.23 0.02 6.28
N HIS A 43 0.87 0.34 5.06
CA HIS A 43 1.49 -0.24 3.87
C HIS A 43 1.25 0.66 2.66
N LEU A 44 2.01 0.43 1.61
CA LEU A 44 1.79 1.09 0.32
C LEU A 44 1.25 0.05 -0.66
N THR A 45 -0.03 0.15 -1.01
CA THR A 45 -0.66 -0.80 -1.93
C THR A 45 -0.15 -0.57 -3.36
N LEU A 46 0.21 -1.67 -4.02
CA LEU A 46 0.65 -1.65 -5.42
C LEU A 46 -0.49 -2.02 -6.36
N ALA A 47 -1.29 -3.01 -6.01
CA ALA A 47 -2.40 -3.48 -6.84
C ALA A 47 -3.44 -4.18 -5.97
N PHE A 48 -4.69 -3.74 -6.04
CA PHE A 48 -5.81 -4.43 -5.42
C PHE A 48 -6.27 -5.56 -6.35
N LEU A 49 -6.52 -6.72 -5.77
CA LEU A 49 -6.96 -7.88 -6.54
C LEU A 49 -8.42 -8.23 -6.27
N GLY A 50 -8.96 -7.79 -5.12
CA GLY A 50 -10.32 -8.11 -4.71
C GLY A 50 -10.47 -9.57 -4.32
N GLU A 51 -11.65 -10.12 -4.52
CA GLU A 51 -11.93 -11.52 -4.24
C GLU A 51 -11.30 -12.40 -5.31
N VAL A 52 -10.38 -13.27 -4.89
CA VAL A 52 -9.55 -14.05 -5.80
C VAL A 52 -9.71 -15.53 -5.48
N SER A 53 -10.05 -16.32 -6.51
CA SER A 53 -10.13 -17.79 -6.37
C SER A 53 -8.72 -18.38 -6.27
N GLU A 54 -8.63 -19.60 -5.75
CA GLU A 54 -7.33 -20.26 -5.60
C GLU A 54 -6.58 -20.40 -6.92
N PRO A 55 -7.21 -20.83 -8.05
CA PRO A 55 -6.49 -20.91 -9.32
C PRO A 55 -5.92 -19.56 -9.76
N LYS A 56 -6.66 -18.47 -9.60
CA LYS A 56 -6.17 -17.14 -9.94
C LYS A 56 -5.05 -16.71 -9.00
N GLU A 57 -5.16 -17.02 -7.72
CA GLU A 57 -4.11 -16.73 -6.75
C GLU A 57 -2.79 -17.40 -7.15
N GLN A 58 -2.85 -18.69 -7.53
CA GLN A 58 -1.66 -19.42 -7.94
C GLN A 58 -1.05 -18.83 -9.21
N ALA A 59 -1.86 -18.43 -10.17
CA ALA A 59 -1.39 -17.77 -11.38
C ALA A 59 -0.68 -16.45 -11.07
N LEU A 60 -1.26 -15.64 -10.18
CA LEU A 60 -0.68 -14.36 -9.78
C LEU A 60 0.62 -14.55 -9.01
N ARG A 61 0.70 -15.56 -8.13
CA ARG A 61 1.94 -15.90 -7.42
C ARG A 61 3.05 -16.31 -8.40
N ALA A 62 2.72 -17.10 -9.39
CA ALA A 62 3.69 -17.54 -10.41
C ALA A 62 4.21 -16.34 -11.21
N LEU A 63 3.33 -15.42 -11.58
CA LEU A 63 3.71 -14.20 -12.29
C LEU A 63 4.63 -13.34 -11.42
N ALA A 64 4.28 -13.15 -10.13
CA ALA A 64 5.10 -12.38 -9.20
C ALA A 64 6.51 -12.97 -9.07
N GLY A 65 6.62 -14.30 -9.03
CA GLY A 65 7.91 -14.98 -8.93
C GLY A 65 8.81 -14.80 -10.16
N ARG A 66 8.25 -14.39 -11.29
CA ARG A 66 9.00 -14.15 -12.52
C ARG A 66 9.40 -12.69 -12.72
N ILE A 67 8.94 -11.80 -11.86
CA ILE A 67 9.25 -10.37 -11.96
C ILE A 67 10.73 -10.13 -11.70
N ARG A 68 11.35 -9.32 -12.54
CA ARG A 68 12.76 -8.94 -12.46
C ARG A 68 12.88 -7.42 -12.47
N GLN A 69 12.30 -6.78 -11.47
CA GLN A 69 12.36 -5.33 -11.31
C GLN A 69 13.44 -4.98 -10.30
N PRO A 70 14.21 -3.89 -10.54
CA PRO A 70 15.28 -3.50 -9.61
C PRO A 70 14.73 -2.92 -8.31
N GLU A 71 15.54 -3.00 -7.26
CA GLU A 71 15.28 -2.30 -6.01
C GLU A 71 15.17 -0.80 -6.24
N PHE A 72 14.44 -0.13 -5.37
CA PHE A 72 14.29 1.33 -5.44
C PHE A 72 14.11 1.90 -4.03
N THR A 73 14.22 3.20 -3.91
CA THR A 73 14.00 3.91 -2.65
C THR A 73 12.75 4.76 -2.76
N VAL A 74 11.84 4.59 -1.81
CA VAL A 74 10.62 5.41 -1.69
C VAL A 74 10.90 6.51 -0.67
N THR A 75 10.68 7.76 -1.06
CA THR A 75 10.80 8.90 -0.14
C THR A 75 9.40 9.41 0.18
N LEU A 76 9.01 9.28 1.45
CA LEU A 76 7.72 9.75 1.93
C LEU A 76 7.88 11.17 2.44
N ASN A 77 7.43 12.14 1.65
CA ASN A 77 7.65 13.56 1.94
C ASN A 77 6.48 14.45 1.51
N ASP A 78 5.31 13.85 1.34
CA ASP A 78 4.09 14.56 0.98
C ASP A 78 2.91 13.98 1.76
N ALA A 79 1.87 14.78 1.94
CA ALA A 79 0.64 14.35 2.58
C ALA A 79 -0.54 15.05 1.94
N GLY A 80 -1.69 14.41 1.95
CA GLY A 80 -2.88 14.97 1.38
C GLY A 80 -4.14 14.34 1.94
N GLN A 81 -5.27 14.79 1.45
CA GLN A 81 -6.56 14.29 1.87
C GLN A 81 -7.48 14.11 0.67
N TRP A 82 -8.18 12.98 0.63
CA TRP A 82 -9.27 12.74 -0.32
C TRP A 82 -10.57 12.71 0.47
N ILE A 83 -11.28 13.84 0.48
CA ILE A 83 -12.50 14.00 1.29
C ILE A 83 -13.58 13.01 0.87
N GLY A 84 -13.73 12.77 -0.45
CA GLY A 84 -14.74 11.85 -0.96
C GLY A 84 -14.63 10.44 -0.43
N SER A 85 -13.41 9.94 -0.23
CA SER A 85 -13.18 8.62 0.35
C SER A 85 -12.87 8.66 1.84
N GLY A 86 -12.72 9.86 2.41
CA GLY A 86 -12.43 10.03 3.83
C GLY A 86 -11.02 9.58 4.22
N VAL A 87 -10.05 9.75 3.33
CA VAL A 87 -8.68 9.28 3.54
C VAL A 87 -7.73 10.46 3.70
N VAL A 88 -6.90 10.42 4.76
CA VAL A 88 -5.69 11.23 4.86
C VAL A 88 -4.52 10.31 4.57
N TRP A 89 -3.64 10.72 3.67
CA TRP A 89 -2.58 9.87 3.16
C TRP A 89 -1.21 10.56 3.23
N MET A 90 -0.17 9.73 3.19
CA MET A 90 1.22 10.13 3.06
C MET A 90 1.77 9.50 1.78
N GLY A 91 2.57 10.24 1.02
CA GLY A 91 3.11 9.74 -0.23
C GLY A 91 4.39 10.43 -0.64
N CYS A 92 4.68 10.37 -1.93
CA CYS A 92 5.91 10.91 -2.51
C CYS A 92 5.58 12.14 -3.35
N ARG A 93 6.36 13.21 -3.20
CA ARG A 93 6.28 14.33 -4.15
C ARG A 93 6.68 13.87 -5.55
N GLN A 94 7.68 12.98 -5.59
CA GLN A 94 8.15 12.40 -6.85
C GLN A 94 8.32 10.89 -6.63
N ALA A 95 7.43 10.10 -7.22
CA ALA A 95 7.48 8.65 -7.09
C ALA A 95 8.68 8.12 -7.88
N PRO A 96 9.47 7.19 -7.31
CA PRO A 96 10.59 6.60 -8.05
C PRO A 96 10.07 5.77 -9.23
N ARG A 97 10.83 5.79 -10.32
CA ARG A 97 10.46 5.09 -11.55
C ARG A 97 10.23 3.59 -11.31
N GLY A 98 11.09 2.97 -10.49
CA GLY A 98 10.97 1.55 -10.18
C GLY A 98 9.64 1.20 -9.50
N LEU A 99 9.16 2.08 -8.61
CA LEU A 99 7.87 1.90 -7.96
C LEU A 99 6.73 1.94 -8.98
N LEU A 100 6.75 2.92 -9.87
CA LEU A 100 5.69 3.07 -10.87
C LEU A 100 5.69 1.89 -11.84
N GLN A 101 6.86 1.42 -12.25
CA GLN A 101 6.98 0.26 -13.14
C GLN A 101 6.49 -1.02 -12.49
N LEU A 102 6.84 -1.24 -11.22
CA LEU A 102 6.39 -2.43 -10.49
C LEU A 102 4.87 -2.44 -10.33
N ALA A 103 4.29 -1.31 -9.93
CA ALA A 103 2.84 -1.20 -9.76
C ALA A 103 2.12 -1.40 -11.10
N ASP A 104 2.62 -0.80 -12.16
CA ASP A 104 2.04 -0.94 -13.50
C ASP A 104 2.04 -2.40 -13.95
N LEU A 105 3.17 -3.08 -13.76
CA LEU A 105 3.29 -4.48 -14.12
C LEU A 105 2.31 -5.36 -13.36
N LEU A 106 2.22 -5.16 -12.03
CA LEU A 106 1.31 -5.95 -11.19
C LEU A 106 -0.16 -5.67 -11.54
N ARG A 107 -0.51 -4.41 -11.77
CA ARG A 107 -1.88 -4.03 -12.14
C ARG A 107 -2.26 -4.59 -13.51
N SER A 108 -1.34 -4.55 -14.47
CA SER A 108 -1.58 -5.10 -15.81
C SER A 108 -1.81 -6.61 -15.76
N GLN A 109 -0.99 -7.32 -14.98
CA GLN A 109 -1.14 -8.76 -14.84
C GLN A 109 -2.41 -9.13 -14.08
N ALA A 110 -2.77 -8.33 -13.07
CA ALA A 110 -4.03 -8.52 -12.35
C ALA A 110 -5.23 -8.39 -13.30
N ALA A 111 -5.22 -7.36 -14.14
CA ALA A 111 -6.29 -7.15 -15.12
C ALA A 111 -6.40 -8.32 -16.09
N ARG A 112 -5.28 -8.86 -16.57
CA ARG A 112 -5.25 -10.01 -17.47
C ARG A 112 -5.82 -11.27 -16.81
N ASN A 113 -5.75 -11.36 -15.50
CA ASN A 113 -6.29 -12.49 -14.74
C ASN A 113 -7.71 -12.21 -14.22
N GLY A 114 -8.37 -11.21 -14.76
CA GLY A 114 -9.77 -10.91 -14.43
C GLY A 114 -9.98 -10.13 -13.15
N CYS A 115 -8.92 -9.56 -12.57
CA CYS A 115 -9.04 -8.70 -11.39
C CYS A 115 -9.26 -7.27 -11.86
N TYR A 116 -10.40 -6.68 -11.49
CA TYR A 116 -10.71 -5.31 -11.90
C TYR A 116 -9.65 -4.33 -11.41
N GLN A 117 -9.23 -3.45 -12.30
CA GLN A 117 -8.30 -2.37 -11.96
C GLN A 117 -8.93 -1.03 -12.34
N SER A 118 -8.76 -0.05 -11.44
CA SER A 118 -9.26 1.29 -11.68
C SER A 118 -8.56 1.92 -12.88
N ALA A 119 -9.31 2.70 -13.68
CA ALA A 119 -8.74 3.50 -14.76
C ALA A 119 -7.98 4.74 -14.24
N GLN A 120 -8.13 5.05 -12.95
CA GLN A 120 -7.43 6.18 -12.35
C GLN A 120 -5.92 5.93 -12.35
N PRO A 121 -5.10 6.97 -12.57
CA PRO A 121 -3.65 6.83 -12.46
C PRO A 121 -3.25 6.33 -11.07
N PHE A 122 -2.20 5.51 -11.04
CA PHE A 122 -1.67 5.02 -9.77
C PHE A 122 -1.10 6.18 -8.95
N HIS A 123 -1.59 6.33 -7.74
CA HIS A 123 -1.10 7.34 -6.79
C HIS A 123 -0.50 6.61 -5.59
N PRO A 124 0.83 6.48 -5.52
CA PRO A 124 1.47 5.78 -4.39
C PRO A 124 1.18 6.50 -3.08
N HIS A 125 0.62 5.78 -2.12
CA HIS A 125 0.31 6.39 -0.83
C HIS A 125 0.19 5.36 0.27
N ILE A 126 0.35 5.83 1.50
CA ILE A 126 0.08 5.10 2.72
C ILE A 126 -1.12 5.79 3.35
N THR A 127 -2.16 5.04 3.68
CA THR A 127 -3.33 5.59 4.36
C THR A 127 -3.01 5.78 5.84
N LEU A 128 -3.14 7.01 6.32
CA LEU A 128 -2.88 7.38 7.72
C LEU A 128 -4.16 7.39 8.54
N LEU A 129 -5.22 7.99 8.00
CA LEU A 129 -6.50 8.13 8.67
C LEU A 129 -7.63 7.74 7.72
N ARG A 130 -8.67 7.11 8.27
CA ARG A 130 -9.90 6.83 7.56
C ARG A 130 -11.05 7.58 8.22
N GLY A 131 -12.16 7.72 7.51
CA GLY A 131 -13.33 8.44 8.04
C GLY A 131 -13.10 9.93 8.18
N ALA A 132 -12.09 10.48 7.50
CA ALA A 132 -11.78 11.91 7.49
C ALA A 132 -12.63 12.61 6.43
N THR A 133 -13.92 12.80 6.72
CA THR A 133 -14.90 13.34 5.77
C THR A 133 -14.96 14.85 5.76
N LYS A 134 -14.29 15.50 6.73
CA LYS A 134 -14.17 16.95 6.81
C LYS A 134 -12.74 17.36 6.52
N ALA A 135 -12.56 18.56 5.97
CA ALA A 135 -11.21 19.06 5.70
C ALA A 135 -10.41 19.15 7.01
N VAL A 136 -9.19 18.59 7.01
CA VAL A 136 -8.27 18.66 8.13
C VAL A 136 -7.08 19.56 7.75
N ALA A 137 -6.50 20.22 8.76
CA ALA A 137 -5.28 20.99 8.55
C ALA A 137 -4.14 20.01 8.30
N LEU A 138 -3.59 20.03 7.08
CA LEU A 138 -2.45 19.18 6.77
C LEU A 138 -1.18 19.77 7.38
N PRO A 139 -0.30 18.92 7.94
CA PRO A 139 0.96 19.42 8.51
C PRO A 139 1.86 19.97 7.40
N PRO A 140 2.80 20.89 7.77
CA PRO A 140 3.75 21.36 6.78
C PRO A 140 4.62 20.22 6.27
N ALA A 141 5.08 20.34 5.02
CA ALA A 141 5.86 19.29 4.36
C ALA A 141 7.33 19.35 4.82
N ASP A 142 7.55 19.28 6.13
CA ASP A 142 8.87 19.33 6.77
C ASP A 142 9.36 17.95 7.21
N PHE A 143 8.74 16.90 6.70
CA PHE A 143 9.06 15.51 7.03
C PHE A 143 9.61 14.78 5.79
N SER A 144 10.40 13.76 6.05
CA SER A 144 10.93 12.90 5.00
C SER A 144 11.37 11.57 5.60
N TRP A 145 10.88 10.48 5.01
CA TRP A 145 11.34 9.13 5.32
C TRP A 145 11.79 8.47 4.04
N SER A 146 13.03 7.97 4.03
CA SER A 146 13.56 7.23 2.87
C SER A 146 13.53 5.74 3.18
N LEU A 147 12.85 4.98 2.32
CA LEU A 147 12.63 3.56 2.51
C LEU A 147 13.27 2.78 1.36
N PRO A 148 14.39 2.09 1.61
CA PRO A 148 14.90 1.15 0.61
C PRO A 148 13.92 -0.01 0.46
N VAL A 149 13.45 -0.25 -0.76
CA VAL A 149 12.49 -1.33 -1.04
C VAL A 149 13.22 -2.45 -1.77
N ARG A 150 13.27 -3.62 -1.13
CA ARG A 150 14.00 -4.79 -1.63
C ARG A 150 13.11 -5.97 -1.94
N HIS A 151 11.83 -5.89 -1.58
CA HIS A 151 10.86 -6.95 -1.84
C HIS A 151 9.45 -6.35 -1.88
N PHE A 152 8.52 -7.10 -2.45
CA PHE A 152 7.10 -6.81 -2.38
C PHE A 152 6.36 -8.07 -1.96
N SER A 153 5.11 -7.92 -1.53
CA SER A 153 4.40 -9.03 -0.89
C SER A 153 2.95 -9.11 -1.34
N LEU A 154 2.40 -10.32 -1.21
CA LEU A 154 0.98 -10.59 -1.39
C LEU A 154 0.34 -10.67 0.00
N TYR A 155 -0.73 -9.92 0.20
CA TYR A 155 -1.45 -9.85 1.46
C TYR A 155 -2.89 -10.30 1.30
N GLN A 156 -3.42 -10.90 2.36
CA GLN A 156 -4.83 -11.17 2.51
C GLN A 156 -5.42 -10.19 3.51
N SER A 157 -6.57 -9.63 3.15
CA SER A 157 -7.36 -8.81 4.06
C SER A 157 -8.37 -9.72 4.77
N LEU A 158 -8.32 -9.74 6.10
CA LEU A 158 -9.20 -10.53 6.94
C LEU A 158 -10.03 -9.60 7.81
N PHE A 159 -11.31 -9.88 7.92
CA PHE A 159 -12.20 -9.13 8.81
C PHE A 159 -12.57 -10.03 9.98
N GLU A 160 -12.06 -9.70 11.17
CA GLU A 160 -12.25 -10.47 12.39
C GLU A 160 -12.58 -9.55 13.56
N ASN A 161 -13.58 -9.91 14.35
CA ASN A 161 -13.97 -9.18 15.56
C ASN A 161 -14.23 -7.68 15.29
N GLY A 162 -14.86 -7.38 14.15
CA GLY A 162 -15.15 -6.00 13.75
C GLY A 162 -13.97 -5.19 13.28
N LYS A 163 -12.80 -5.82 13.07
CA LYS A 163 -11.59 -5.15 12.64
C LYS A 163 -10.99 -5.81 11.40
N THR A 164 -10.37 -4.99 10.55
CA THR A 164 -9.61 -5.48 9.40
C THR A 164 -8.17 -5.78 9.83
N ARG A 165 -7.71 -6.97 9.48
CA ARG A 165 -6.33 -7.39 9.72
C ARG A 165 -5.72 -7.85 8.41
N TYR A 166 -4.43 -7.58 8.20
CA TYR A 166 -3.71 -8.00 7.02
C TYR A 166 -2.73 -9.10 7.37
N GLN A 167 -2.69 -10.14 6.52
CA GLN A 167 -1.79 -11.27 6.70
C GLN A 167 -0.93 -11.39 5.45
N THR A 168 0.40 -11.47 5.66
CA THR A 168 1.35 -11.71 4.56
C THR A 168 1.24 -13.16 4.13
N LEU A 169 0.97 -13.40 2.86
CA LEU A 169 0.89 -14.74 2.30
C LEU A 169 2.18 -15.16 1.61
N ALA A 170 2.86 -14.24 0.96
CA ALA A 170 4.09 -14.51 0.23
C ALA A 170 4.85 -13.22 -0.03
N SER A 171 6.16 -13.34 -0.24
CA SER A 171 7.02 -12.19 -0.57
C SER A 171 8.01 -12.60 -1.65
N TRP A 172 8.39 -11.64 -2.49
CA TRP A 172 9.32 -11.84 -3.60
C TRP A 172 10.37 -10.74 -3.59
N PRO A 173 11.65 -11.11 -3.81
CA PRO A 173 12.71 -10.11 -3.82
C PRO A 173 12.71 -9.30 -5.12
N LEU A 174 13.17 -8.06 -5.02
CA LEU A 174 13.54 -7.26 -6.18
C LEU A 174 15.02 -7.52 -6.48
N THR A 175 15.44 -7.22 -7.72
CA THR A 175 16.81 -7.44 -8.10
C THR A 175 17.72 -6.33 -7.58
N GLN A 176 18.94 -6.69 -7.20
CA GLN A 176 19.89 -5.68 -6.74
C GLN A 176 20.26 -4.75 -7.89
N GLN A 177 20.34 -3.47 -7.58
CA GLN A 177 20.90 -2.49 -8.52
C GLN A 177 22.41 -2.64 -8.55
N LYS A 178 22.94 -2.70 -9.74
CA LYS A 178 24.39 -2.71 -9.93
C LYS A 178 24.92 -1.28 -10.03
#